data_92241e789a41e62294d802ffd06c4221
#
_entry.id   92241e789a41e62294d802ffd06c4221
#
_cell.length_a   1.000
_cell.length_b   1.000
_cell.length_c   1.000
_cell.angle_alpha   90.00
_cell.angle_beta   90.00
_cell.angle_gamma   90.00
#
_symmetry.space_group_name_H-M   'P 1'
#
loop_
_entity.id
_entity.type
_entity.pdbx_description
1 polymer ?
#
loop_
_entity_poly.entity_id
_entity_poly.type
_entity_poly.pdbx_seq_one_letter_code
_entity_poly.pdbx_strand_id
1 'polypeptide(L)'
;MNIISKVGAIMVSLMFVLMVIPACSAASDTEMQSLETDVAVSNNPVVVFSSAANSLGYDALNTSIIEMKTSNSLSDVKNGDIVILDDSWTAAKEISSLAIDIYQAVSKGAPVIISSDSTNLIDEVGRHLGSVSYIDNAQFYGIAYSETTGVKFNYSVGGFESAEDALVEAYNWANTVVSSESTLTQTNGFDLSQLGEETLCQFSYDCGAFGVMSGSNLYYSLNDSSPNYNYYLTHYRFQATPSPDHSIADMVVYGTPAAASPSGQTQQLYDYEPKAVAGTTSIPIKLTAGLSDAGFSLGAEVLWTFNIPDVTHHDNSMIGSNIMDHWFEFNECADTAYHAYMVEPGNVVKVSTGADGAYHITEEFRTTFCKVVIPNQWHNTFTEFTTTVHDTIYP
;
A
#
# COMPACT_ATOMS: atom_id res chain seq x y z
N MET A 1 -16.60 18.44 15.84
CA MET A 1 -15.49 18.41 14.85
C MET A 1 -16.14 18.45 13.46
N ASN A 2 -15.70 19.34 12.58
CA ASN A 2 -16.44 19.64 11.35
C ASN A 2 -16.33 18.48 10.34
N ILE A 3 -17.43 18.05 9.78
CA ILE A 3 -17.55 17.07 8.67
C ILE A 3 -16.61 17.41 7.50
N ILE A 4 -16.32 18.69 7.29
CA ILE A 4 -15.44 19.19 6.22
C ILE A 4 -13.97 18.72 6.36
N SER A 5 -13.44 18.52 7.58
CA SER A 5 -12.05 18.05 7.76
C SER A 5 -11.93 16.55 7.48
N LYS A 6 -12.96 15.77 7.80
CA LYS A 6 -12.97 14.32 7.50
C LYS A 6 -13.09 14.04 6.01
N VAL A 7 -13.89 14.81 5.28
CA VAL A 7 -14.00 14.71 3.82
C VAL A 7 -12.66 15.01 3.13
N GLY A 8 -11.85 15.93 3.70
CA GLY A 8 -10.52 16.23 3.17
C GLY A 8 -9.54 15.07 3.25
N ALA A 9 -9.53 14.34 4.36
CA ALA A 9 -8.65 13.17 4.53
C ALA A 9 -9.04 12.02 3.58
N ILE A 10 -10.33 11.73 3.45
CA ILE A 10 -10.86 10.70 2.54
C ILE A 10 -10.52 11.03 1.08
N MET A 11 -10.61 12.31 0.67
CA MET A 11 -10.24 12.71 -0.70
C MET A 11 -8.76 12.53 -1.02
N VAL A 12 -7.88 12.60 -0.04
CA VAL A 12 -6.43 12.45 -0.26
C VAL A 12 -6.06 10.98 -0.46
N SER A 13 -6.65 10.07 0.30
CA SER A 13 -6.47 8.63 0.06
C SER A 13 -7.00 8.21 -1.32
N LEU A 14 -8.15 8.78 -1.75
CA LEU A 14 -8.70 8.52 -3.09
C LEU A 14 -7.76 9.03 -4.21
N MET A 15 -7.06 10.16 -3.99
CA MET A 15 -6.05 10.66 -4.94
C MET A 15 -4.86 9.71 -5.08
N PHE A 16 -4.53 8.95 -4.02
CA PHE A 16 -3.36 8.07 -4.04
C PHE A 16 -3.54 6.89 -5.01
N VAL A 17 -4.72 6.29 -5.06
CA VAL A 17 -5.01 5.22 -6.04
C VAL A 17 -5.06 5.75 -7.47
N LEU A 18 -5.47 7.01 -7.67
CA LEU A 18 -5.47 7.68 -8.99
C LEU A 18 -4.09 8.19 -9.43
N MET A 19 -3.13 8.38 -8.50
CA MET A 19 -1.77 8.87 -8.81
C MET A 19 -0.78 7.78 -9.25
N VAL A 20 -1.22 6.60 -9.64
CA VAL A 20 -0.41 5.68 -10.46
C VAL A 20 -0.17 6.24 -11.87
N ILE A 21 -0.68 7.45 -12.17
CA ILE A 21 -0.43 8.14 -13.44
C ILE A 21 0.83 9.01 -13.31
N PRO A 22 1.81 8.88 -14.20
CA PRO A 22 3.08 9.56 -14.13
C PRO A 22 2.95 11.04 -14.42
N ALA A 23 3.32 11.87 -13.50
CA ALA A 23 3.63 13.24 -13.79
C ALA A 23 5.14 13.39 -13.97
N CYS A 24 5.66 13.00 -15.12
CA CYS A 24 6.91 13.55 -15.63
C CYS A 24 6.58 14.48 -16.79
N SER A 25 6.17 15.71 -16.48
CA SER A 25 6.32 16.82 -17.41
C SER A 25 6.60 18.06 -16.59
N ALA A 26 7.62 18.82 -17.05
CA ALA A 26 8.12 20.02 -16.44
C ALA A 26 7.01 20.92 -15.89
N ALA A 27 7.17 21.34 -14.63
CA ALA A 27 6.33 22.33 -13.99
C ALA A 27 6.36 23.62 -14.81
N SER A 28 5.23 23.93 -15.42
CA SER A 28 4.87 25.32 -15.72
C SER A 28 3.92 25.78 -14.63
N ASP A 29 4.23 26.87 -14.00
CA ASP A 29 3.36 27.57 -13.06
C ASP A 29 1.97 27.77 -13.69
N THR A 30 1.04 26.91 -13.29
CA THR A 30 -0.37 27.08 -13.62
C THR A 30 -1.14 26.93 -12.32
N GLU A 31 -1.84 28.00 -11.97
CA GLU A 31 -2.74 28.10 -10.82
C GLU A 31 -3.54 26.80 -10.64
N MET A 32 -3.45 26.27 -9.45
CA MET A 32 -4.23 25.11 -9.01
C MET A 32 -5.70 25.53 -8.91
N GLN A 33 -6.42 25.42 -10.02
CA GLN A 33 -7.89 25.42 -9.97
C GLN A 33 -8.30 24.19 -9.17
N SER A 34 -9.07 24.42 -8.10
CA SER A 34 -9.77 23.36 -7.38
C SER A 34 -10.69 22.63 -8.37
N LEU A 35 -10.23 21.51 -8.87
CA LEU A 35 -11.11 20.56 -9.54
C LEU A 35 -11.98 19.94 -8.44
N GLU A 36 -13.17 20.51 -8.24
CA GLU A 36 -14.31 19.73 -7.77
C GLU A 36 -14.60 18.68 -8.85
N THR A 37 -13.88 17.58 -8.81
CA THR A 37 -14.25 16.39 -9.56
C THR A 37 -15.49 15.83 -8.88
N ASP A 38 -16.65 16.01 -9.51
CA ASP A 38 -17.80 15.15 -9.28
C ASP A 38 -17.30 13.70 -9.36
N VAL A 39 -17.14 13.05 -8.20
CA VAL A 39 -16.82 11.64 -8.11
C VAL A 39 -17.96 10.92 -8.81
N ALA A 40 -17.69 10.35 -9.97
CA ALA A 40 -18.64 9.49 -10.63
C ALA A 40 -18.97 8.37 -9.63
N VAL A 41 -20.16 8.44 -9.03
CA VAL A 41 -20.66 7.42 -8.12
C VAL A 41 -20.75 6.14 -8.95
N SER A 42 -19.80 5.23 -8.74
CA SER A 42 -19.86 3.92 -9.34
C SER A 42 -21.07 3.21 -8.79
N ASN A 43 -21.94 2.70 -9.66
CA ASN A 43 -23.14 1.95 -9.30
C ASN A 43 -22.83 0.46 -9.05
N ASN A 44 -21.62 0.12 -8.61
CA ASN A 44 -21.26 -1.27 -8.37
C ASN A 44 -22.04 -1.82 -7.17
N PRO A 45 -22.70 -2.97 -7.31
CA PRO A 45 -23.47 -3.57 -6.23
C PRO A 45 -22.55 -3.98 -5.08
N VAL A 46 -22.97 -3.70 -3.85
CA VAL A 46 -22.29 -4.18 -2.64
C VAL A 46 -23.02 -5.41 -2.11
N VAL A 47 -22.28 -6.49 -1.91
CA VAL A 47 -22.79 -7.74 -1.36
C VAL A 47 -22.23 -7.93 0.05
N VAL A 48 -23.10 -7.83 1.05
CA VAL A 48 -22.69 -7.94 2.45
C VAL A 48 -23.04 -9.33 2.99
N PHE A 49 -22.04 -9.94 3.64
CA PHE A 49 -22.17 -11.19 4.37
C PHE A 49 -22.03 -10.90 5.87
N SER A 50 -23.15 -10.95 6.57
CA SER A 50 -23.22 -10.76 8.02
C SER A 50 -24.23 -11.73 8.62
N SER A 51 -23.92 -12.24 9.82
CA SER A 51 -24.86 -13.09 10.58
C SER A 51 -25.73 -12.28 11.54
N ALA A 52 -25.43 -11.00 11.77
CA ALA A 52 -26.19 -10.10 12.62
C ALA A 52 -26.85 -8.99 11.79
N ALA A 53 -28.15 -8.77 12.02
CA ALA A 53 -28.93 -7.80 11.24
C ALA A 53 -28.49 -6.33 11.40
N ASN A 54 -27.57 -6.02 12.33
CA ASN A 54 -27.17 -4.67 12.72
C ASN A 54 -25.66 -4.56 13.03
N SER A 55 -24.81 -5.36 12.42
CA SER A 55 -23.39 -5.28 12.70
C SER A 55 -22.68 -4.30 11.76
N LEU A 56 -21.77 -3.55 12.31
CA LEU A 56 -20.80 -2.65 11.63
C LEU A 56 -21.45 -1.63 10.67
N GLY A 57 -21.69 -0.40 11.13
CA GLY A 57 -21.66 0.84 10.34
C GLY A 57 -22.18 0.87 8.90
N TYR A 58 -22.91 -0.15 8.45
CA TYR A 58 -23.46 -0.22 7.07
C TYR A 58 -24.39 0.96 6.75
N ASP A 59 -24.89 1.64 7.78
CA ASP A 59 -25.70 2.85 7.61
C ASP A 59 -24.89 3.96 6.91
N ALA A 60 -23.59 4.04 7.14
CA ALA A 60 -22.71 5.00 6.46
C ALA A 60 -22.59 4.70 4.95
N LEU A 61 -22.55 3.43 4.56
CA LEU A 61 -22.57 3.02 3.15
C LEU A 61 -23.96 3.20 2.53
N ASN A 62 -25.02 2.99 3.29
CA ASN A 62 -26.41 3.07 2.81
C ASN A 62 -26.85 4.52 2.49
N THR A 63 -26.22 5.54 3.09
CA THR A 63 -26.48 6.95 2.76
C THR A 63 -25.91 7.37 1.39
N SER A 64 -25.08 6.53 0.77
CA SER A 64 -24.33 6.85 -0.46
C SER A 64 -24.90 6.22 -1.74
N ILE A 65 -26.19 5.84 -1.78
CA ILE A 65 -26.86 5.28 -2.98
C ILE A 65 -26.22 3.95 -3.43
N ILE A 66 -25.92 3.07 -2.51
CA ILE A 66 -25.34 1.77 -2.79
C ILE A 66 -26.46 0.70 -2.79
N GLU A 67 -26.56 -0.07 -3.85
CA GLU A 67 -27.45 -1.24 -3.88
C GLU A 67 -26.83 -2.35 -3.01
N MET A 68 -27.27 -2.45 -1.75
CA MET A 68 -26.85 -3.52 -0.85
C MET A 68 -27.65 -4.79 -1.13
N LYS A 69 -26.94 -5.86 -1.40
CA LYS A 69 -27.50 -7.21 -1.54
C LYS A 69 -27.01 -8.07 -0.38
N THR A 70 -27.89 -8.89 0.15
CA THR A 70 -27.48 -9.97 1.07
C THR A 70 -27.44 -11.28 0.31
N SER A 71 -26.39 -12.06 0.48
CA SER A 71 -26.28 -13.40 -0.08
C SER A 71 -25.87 -14.38 1.01
N ASN A 72 -26.17 -15.65 0.79
CA ASN A 72 -25.78 -16.74 1.70
C ASN A 72 -24.56 -17.51 1.19
N SER A 73 -24.11 -17.27 -0.03
CA SER A 73 -22.99 -17.97 -0.66
C SER A 73 -22.15 -17.02 -1.51
N LEU A 74 -20.84 -17.10 -1.35
CA LEU A 74 -19.86 -16.39 -2.20
C LEU A 74 -19.90 -16.87 -3.66
N SER A 75 -20.47 -18.05 -3.95
CA SER A 75 -20.65 -18.54 -5.32
C SER A 75 -21.53 -17.64 -6.18
N ASP A 76 -22.44 -16.88 -5.55
CA ASP A 76 -23.41 -16.00 -6.22
C ASP A 76 -22.81 -14.65 -6.61
N VAL A 77 -21.60 -14.36 -6.13
CA VAL A 77 -20.86 -13.12 -6.42
C VAL A 77 -20.42 -13.06 -7.88
N LYS A 78 -20.58 -11.89 -8.48
CA LYS A 78 -20.28 -11.61 -9.89
C LYS A 78 -19.11 -10.66 -10.03
N ASN A 79 -18.53 -10.60 -11.23
CA ASN A 79 -17.57 -9.57 -11.59
C ASN A 79 -18.13 -8.17 -11.34
N GLY A 80 -17.36 -7.32 -10.68
CA GLY A 80 -17.71 -5.95 -10.33
C GLY A 80 -18.56 -5.81 -9.06
N ASP A 81 -19.05 -6.90 -8.44
CA ASP A 81 -19.62 -6.83 -7.10
C ASP A 81 -18.52 -6.52 -6.08
N ILE A 82 -18.75 -5.61 -5.14
CA ILE A 82 -17.87 -5.37 -3.99
C ILE A 82 -18.39 -6.21 -2.82
N VAL A 83 -17.55 -7.11 -2.31
CA VAL A 83 -17.91 -8.03 -1.24
C VAL A 83 -17.42 -7.52 0.10
N ILE A 84 -18.28 -7.51 1.12
CA ILE A 84 -17.91 -7.19 2.50
C ILE A 84 -18.21 -8.40 3.38
N LEU A 85 -17.19 -8.91 4.04
CA LEU A 85 -17.26 -10.05 4.97
C LEU A 85 -17.12 -9.54 6.41
N ASP A 86 -18.19 -9.69 7.16
CA ASP A 86 -18.28 -9.34 8.57
C ASP A 86 -17.71 -10.46 9.45
N ASP A 87 -17.03 -10.09 10.55
CA ASP A 87 -16.47 -11.04 11.52
C ASP A 87 -17.47 -12.05 12.01
N SER A 88 -18.71 -11.61 12.26
CA SER A 88 -19.76 -12.49 12.75
C SER A 88 -20.13 -13.60 11.76
N TRP A 89 -19.90 -13.37 10.47
CA TRP A 89 -20.13 -14.35 9.42
C TRP A 89 -18.89 -15.22 9.18
N THR A 90 -17.69 -14.63 9.18
CA THR A 90 -16.43 -15.34 8.95
C THR A 90 -16.11 -16.28 10.10
N ALA A 91 -16.33 -15.88 11.36
CA ALA A 91 -16.08 -16.69 12.56
C ALA A 91 -16.88 -18.00 12.61
N ALA A 92 -17.99 -18.09 11.89
CA ALA A 92 -18.82 -19.28 11.80
C ALA A 92 -18.36 -20.29 10.73
N LYS A 93 -17.27 -19.97 9.98
CA LYS A 93 -16.80 -20.75 8.84
C LYS A 93 -15.48 -21.45 9.15
N GLU A 94 -15.23 -22.50 8.43
CA GLU A 94 -13.91 -23.17 8.41
C GLU A 94 -12.98 -22.37 7.50
N ILE A 95 -11.80 -21.99 8.02
CA ILE A 95 -10.89 -21.03 7.40
C ILE A 95 -10.45 -21.46 6.00
N SER A 96 -9.98 -22.72 5.85
CA SER A 96 -9.45 -23.19 4.56
C SER A 96 -10.53 -23.24 3.47
N SER A 97 -11.77 -23.61 3.84
CA SER A 97 -12.89 -23.61 2.91
C SER A 97 -13.29 -22.18 2.52
N LEU A 98 -13.37 -21.29 3.51
CA LEU A 98 -13.69 -19.89 3.28
C LEU A 98 -12.64 -19.18 2.43
N ALA A 99 -11.35 -19.47 2.66
CA ALA A 99 -10.27 -18.90 1.86
C ALA A 99 -10.38 -19.27 0.38
N ILE A 100 -10.74 -20.52 0.07
CA ILE A 100 -11.00 -20.95 -1.30
C ILE A 100 -12.19 -20.19 -1.92
N ASP A 101 -13.28 -20.05 -1.16
CA ASP A 101 -14.46 -19.33 -1.64
C ASP A 101 -14.14 -17.84 -1.90
N ILE A 102 -13.35 -17.20 -1.03
CA ILE A 102 -12.86 -15.82 -1.21
C ILE A 102 -11.98 -15.72 -2.45
N TYR A 103 -10.99 -16.62 -2.58
CA TYR A 103 -10.12 -16.67 -3.75
C TYR A 103 -10.93 -16.78 -5.06
N GLN A 104 -11.97 -17.62 -5.07
CA GLN A 104 -12.85 -17.75 -6.24
C GLN A 104 -13.64 -16.48 -6.53
N ALA A 105 -14.09 -15.74 -5.51
CA ALA A 105 -14.77 -14.46 -5.70
C ALA A 105 -13.81 -13.40 -6.27
N VAL A 106 -12.62 -13.29 -5.67
CA VAL A 106 -11.56 -12.38 -6.13
C VAL A 106 -11.14 -12.70 -7.58
N SER A 107 -10.97 -13.98 -7.92
CA SER A 107 -10.61 -14.43 -9.28
C SER A 107 -11.70 -14.13 -10.32
N LYS A 108 -12.92 -13.86 -9.91
CA LYS A 108 -14.00 -13.38 -10.79
C LYS A 108 -14.00 -11.85 -10.99
N GLY A 109 -13.04 -11.13 -10.42
CA GLY A 109 -12.95 -9.67 -10.47
C GLY A 109 -13.85 -8.97 -9.42
N ALA A 110 -14.19 -9.64 -8.31
CA ALA A 110 -14.89 -9.05 -7.20
C ALA A 110 -13.92 -8.74 -6.06
N PRO A 111 -13.62 -7.47 -5.74
CA PRO A 111 -12.83 -7.14 -4.57
C PRO A 111 -13.56 -7.55 -3.29
N VAL A 112 -12.81 -8.09 -2.33
CA VAL A 112 -13.32 -8.56 -1.05
C VAL A 112 -12.73 -7.75 0.08
N ILE A 113 -13.58 -7.18 0.93
CA ILE A 113 -13.23 -6.46 2.15
C ILE A 113 -13.55 -7.37 3.34
N ILE A 114 -12.59 -7.56 4.23
CA ILE A 114 -12.68 -8.47 5.38
C ILE A 114 -12.43 -7.66 6.65
N SER A 115 -13.25 -7.84 7.66
CA SER A 115 -13.03 -7.27 8.99
C SER A 115 -11.79 -7.87 9.68
N SER A 116 -11.16 -7.10 10.58
CA SER A 116 -9.75 -7.28 10.98
C SER A 116 -9.43 -8.45 11.91
N ASP A 117 -10.38 -9.09 12.53
CA ASP A 117 -10.09 -10.16 13.51
C ASP A 117 -9.60 -11.48 12.88
N SER A 118 -9.37 -11.47 11.56
CA SER A 118 -9.17 -12.68 10.76
C SER A 118 -7.80 -12.77 10.06
N THR A 119 -6.69 -12.38 10.71
CA THR A 119 -5.34 -12.48 10.10
C THR A 119 -5.03 -13.88 9.55
N ASN A 120 -5.41 -14.93 10.25
CA ASN A 120 -5.24 -16.31 9.77
C ASN A 120 -6.02 -16.59 8.46
N LEU A 121 -7.18 -15.95 8.29
CA LEU A 121 -7.96 -16.07 7.06
C LEU A 121 -7.25 -15.32 5.92
N ILE A 122 -6.71 -14.14 6.21
CA ILE A 122 -5.96 -13.34 5.23
C ILE A 122 -4.73 -14.11 4.75
N ASP A 123 -3.96 -14.72 5.67
CA ASP A 123 -2.80 -15.56 5.33
C ASP A 123 -3.18 -16.73 4.43
N GLU A 124 -4.30 -17.40 4.73
CA GLU A 124 -4.74 -18.56 3.93
C GLU A 124 -5.24 -18.14 2.54
N VAL A 125 -5.97 -17.02 2.43
CA VAL A 125 -6.35 -16.44 1.13
C VAL A 125 -5.12 -16.03 0.33
N GLY A 126 -4.14 -15.40 0.99
CA GLY A 126 -2.88 -14.98 0.38
C GLY A 126 -2.09 -16.12 -0.23
N ARG A 127 -2.08 -17.30 0.39
CA ARG A 127 -1.44 -18.50 -0.18
C ARG A 127 -2.07 -18.93 -1.50
N HIS A 128 -3.38 -18.77 -1.65
CA HIS A 128 -4.08 -19.07 -2.90
C HIS A 128 -3.87 -17.97 -3.95
N LEU A 129 -3.81 -16.72 -3.52
CA LEU A 129 -3.63 -15.57 -4.41
C LEU A 129 -2.17 -15.37 -4.83
N GLY A 130 -1.21 -15.85 -4.03
CA GLY A 130 0.23 -15.66 -4.23
C GLY A 130 0.79 -14.42 -3.53
N SER A 131 0.01 -13.74 -2.70
CA SER A 131 0.49 -12.63 -1.87
C SER A 131 -0.44 -12.35 -0.71
N VAL A 132 0.13 -11.84 0.38
CA VAL A 132 -0.60 -11.29 1.52
C VAL A 132 0.10 -10.03 2.03
N SER A 133 -0.69 -9.04 2.42
CA SER A 133 -0.20 -7.83 3.07
C SER A 133 -1.19 -7.36 4.12
N TYR A 134 -0.68 -6.98 5.27
CA TYR A 134 -1.50 -6.38 6.31
C TYR A 134 -0.67 -5.46 7.21
N ILE A 135 -1.31 -4.45 7.79
CA ILE A 135 -0.73 -3.60 8.83
C ILE A 135 -1.14 -4.11 10.22
N ASP A 136 -0.28 -3.85 11.21
CA ASP A 136 -0.63 -4.08 12.61
C ASP A 136 -1.88 -3.26 12.98
N ASN A 137 -2.81 -3.90 13.70
CA ASN A 137 -4.07 -3.29 14.13
C ASN A 137 -4.93 -2.74 12.99
N ALA A 138 -4.89 -3.37 11.82
CA ALA A 138 -5.83 -3.04 10.75
C ALA A 138 -7.28 -3.23 11.22
N GLN A 139 -8.18 -2.37 10.74
CA GLN A 139 -9.61 -2.48 10.97
C GLN A 139 -10.29 -3.25 9.84
N PHE A 140 -9.76 -3.12 8.62
CA PHE A 140 -10.22 -3.87 7.45
C PHE A 140 -9.05 -4.25 6.56
N TYR A 141 -9.23 -5.38 5.86
CA TYR A 141 -8.36 -5.84 4.77
C TYR A 141 -9.14 -5.88 3.48
N GLY A 142 -8.51 -5.45 2.40
CA GLY A 142 -9.03 -5.53 1.06
C GLY A 142 -8.17 -6.45 0.20
N ILE A 143 -8.79 -7.30 -0.60
CA ILE A 143 -8.12 -8.21 -1.53
C ILE A 143 -8.81 -8.11 -2.88
N ALA A 144 -8.02 -7.96 -3.96
CA ALA A 144 -8.54 -7.96 -5.32
C ALA A 144 -7.53 -8.56 -6.30
N TYR A 145 -8.00 -8.90 -7.49
CA TYR A 145 -7.19 -9.39 -8.58
C TYR A 145 -7.73 -8.87 -9.91
N SER A 146 -6.85 -8.41 -10.77
CA SER A 146 -7.21 -8.01 -12.13
C SER A 146 -6.81 -9.11 -13.11
N GLU A 147 -7.79 -9.78 -13.72
CA GLU A 147 -7.51 -10.76 -14.79
C GLU A 147 -6.86 -10.12 -16.01
N THR A 148 -7.17 -8.85 -16.28
CA THR A 148 -6.67 -8.13 -17.46
C THR A 148 -5.17 -7.85 -17.37
N THR A 149 -4.69 -7.50 -16.17
CA THR A 149 -3.30 -7.10 -15.94
C THR A 149 -2.48 -8.18 -15.23
N GLY A 150 -3.13 -9.14 -14.57
CA GLY A 150 -2.49 -10.13 -13.69
C GLY A 150 -2.07 -9.55 -12.33
N VAL A 151 -2.38 -8.29 -12.04
CA VAL A 151 -1.99 -7.62 -10.80
C VAL A 151 -2.82 -8.12 -9.62
N LYS A 152 -2.13 -8.43 -8.53
CA LYS A 152 -2.71 -8.78 -7.23
C LYS A 152 -2.71 -7.55 -6.34
N PHE A 153 -3.84 -7.29 -5.70
CA PHE A 153 -4.02 -6.12 -4.82
C PHE A 153 -4.28 -6.58 -3.40
N ASN A 154 -3.52 -6.06 -2.47
CA ASN A 154 -3.75 -6.17 -1.04
C ASN A 154 -3.90 -4.76 -0.47
N TYR A 155 -4.85 -4.56 0.43
CA TYR A 155 -5.10 -3.28 1.07
C TYR A 155 -5.38 -3.45 2.56
N SER A 156 -4.92 -2.53 3.36
CA SER A 156 -5.17 -2.51 4.80
C SER A 156 -5.55 -1.11 5.27
N VAL A 157 -6.52 -1.03 6.16
CA VAL A 157 -7.00 0.23 6.73
C VAL A 157 -6.89 0.19 8.24
N GLY A 158 -6.33 1.22 8.85
CA GLY A 158 -6.18 1.30 10.30
C GLY A 158 -6.14 2.74 10.83
N GLY A 159 -6.08 2.88 12.15
CA GLY A 159 -5.95 4.17 12.84
C GLY A 159 -7.22 5.01 12.93
N PHE A 160 -8.32 4.62 12.30
CA PHE A 160 -9.57 5.38 12.31
C PHE A 160 -10.26 5.33 13.68
N GLU A 161 -10.82 6.47 14.13
CA GLU A 161 -11.58 6.55 15.38
C GLU A 161 -12.86 5.71 15.34
N SER A 162 -13.46 5.54 14.16
CA SER A 162 -14.66 4.74 13.98
C SER A 162 -14.47 3.64 12.92
N ALA A 163 -15.07 2.48 13.16
CA ALA A 163 -15.11 1.40 12.17
C ALA A 163 -15.91 1.79 10.91
N GLU A 164 -16.86 2.73 11.03
CA GLU A 164 -17.63 3.25 9.90
C GLU A 164 -16.73 4.03 8.93
N ASP A 165 -15.90 4.95 9.44
CA ASP A 165 -14.98 5.73 8.60
C ASP A 165 -13.94 4.80 7.93
N ALA A 166 -13.43 3.81 8.67
CA ALA A 166 -12.52 2.80 8.12
C ALA A 166 -13.18 1.94 7.03
N LEU A 167 -14.44 1.56 7.21
CA LEU A 167 -15.19 0.81 6.20
C LEU A 167 -15.44 1.62 4.93
N VAL A 168 -15.76 2.90 5.08
CA VAL A 168 -15.91 3.81 3.94
C VAL A 168 -14.60 3.93 3.16
N GLU A 169 -13.48 4.01 3.85
CA GLU A 169 -12.15 4.04 3.21
C GLU A 169 -11.86 2.75 2.45
N ALA A 170 -12.10 1.58 3.06
CA ALA A 170 -11.93 0.28 2.41
C ALA A 170 -12.86 0.12 1.18
N TYR A 171 -14.10 0.59 1.29
CA TYR A 171 -15.06 0.60 0.18
C TYR A 171 -14.59 1.49 -0.98
N ASN A 172 -14.10 2.69 -0.68
CA ASN A 172 -13.60 3.60 -1.70
C ASN A 172 -12.42 3.00 -2.47
N TRP A 173 -11.52 2.30 -1.76
CA TRP A 173 -10.45 1.54 -2.40
C TRP A 173 -11.00 0.47 -3.35
N ALA A 174 -11.92 -0.38 -2.87
CA ALA A 174 -12.50 -1.46 -3.67
C ALA A 174 -13.21 -0.92 -4.92
N ASN A 175 -13.96 0.17 -4.77
CA ASN A 175 -14.66 0.85 -5.85
C ASN A 175 -13.67 1.42 -6.89
N THR A 176 -12.53 1.91 -6.44
CA THR A 176 -11.47 2.40 -7.34
C THR A 176 -10.83 1.26 -8.12
N VAL A 177 -10.55 0.12 -7.47
CA VAL A 177 -10.01 -1.06 -8.15
C VAL A 177 -10.93 -1.52 -9.27
N VAL A 178 -12.24 -1.66 -9.00
CA VAL A 178 -13.23 -2.06 -10.02
C VAL A 178 -13.32 -1.04 -11.16
N SER A 179 -13.28 0.26 -10.83
CA SER A 179 -13.40 1.32 -11.84
C SER A 179 -12.14 1.54 -12.68
N SER A 180 -10.98 1.15 -12.16
CA SER A 180 -9.66 1.43 -12.76
C SER A 180 -9.10 0.30 -13.60
N GLU A 181 -9.81 -0.81 -13.79
CA GLU A 181 -9.29 -1.98 -14.54
C GLU A 181 -8.65 -1.62 -15.91
N SER A 182 -9.04 -0.48 -16.49
CA SER A 182 -8.49 -0.02 -17.77
C SER A 182 -7.25 0.88 -17.66
N THR A 183 -6.91 1.39 -16.48
CA THR A 183 -5.88 2.44 -16.30
C THR A 183 -4.64 2.01 -15.53
N LEU A 184 -4.66 0.87 -14.83
CA LEU A 184 -3.55 0.38 -14.02
C LEU A 184 -2.33 -0.13 -14.82
N THR A 185 -2.44 -0.22 -16.15
CA THR A 185 -1.39 -0.76 -17.03
C THR A 185 -0.28 0.22 -17.41
N GLN A 186 -0.28 1.46 -16.92
CA GLN A 186 0.78 2.41 -17.26
C GLN A 186 1.85 2.50 -16.16
N THR A 187 2.73 1.52 -16.10
CA THR A 187 4.02 1.65 -15.43
C THR A 187 4.96 2.44 -16.33
N ASN A 188 5.18 3.70 -15.97
CA ASN A 188 6.05 4.55 -16.78
C ASN A 188 7.51 4.15 -16.64
N GLY A 189 8.10 3.88 -17.77
CA GLY A 189 9.53 3.81 -17.95
C GLY A 189 10.21 2.50 -17.54
N PHE A 190 9.46 1.48 -17.12
CA PHE A 190 10.01 0.16 -16.83
C PHE A 190 10.03 -0.70 -18.09
N ASP A 191 11.16 -1.37 -18.36
CA ASP A 191 11.16 -2.52 -19.26
C ASP A 191 10.57 -3.73 -18.54
N LEU A 192 9.26 -3.88 -18.63
CA LEU A 192 8.50 -4.95 -17.97
C LEU A 192 8.82 -6.35 -18.51
N SER A 193 9.58 -6.47 -19.60
CA SER A 193 9.89 -7.76 -20.22
C SER A 193 10.70 -8.71 -19.31
N GLN A 194 11.35 -8.16 -18.29
CA GLN A 194 12.15 -8.90 -17.31
C GLN A 194 11.48 -9.04 -15.93
N LEU A 195 10.34 -8.38 -15.76
CA LEU A 195 9.56 -8.48 -14.55
C LEU A 195 8.57 -9.65 -14.68
N GLY A 196 8.39 -10.38 -13.59
CA GLY A 196 7.38 -11.42 -13.47
C GLY A 196 6.06 -10.87 -12.95
N GLU A 197 5.45 -11.58 -12.04
CA GLU A 197 4.20 -11.18 -11.42
C GLU A 197 4.33 -9.89 -10.59
N GLU A 198 3.32 -9.05 -10.70
CA GLU A 198 3.22 -7.80 -9.96
C GLU A 198 2.21 -7.93 -8.81
N THR A 199 2.60 -7.46 -7.64
CA THR A 199 1.73 -7.37 -6.47
C THR A 199 1.77 -5.95 -5.94
N LEU A 200 0.60 -5.36 -5.74
CA LEU A 200 0.41 -4.04 -5.15
C LEU A 200 -0.12 -4.19 -3.73
N CYS A 201 0.71 -3.86 -2.75
CA CYS A 201 0.35 -3.83 -1.34
C CYS A 201 0.16 -2.39 -0.90
N GLN A 202 -1.04 -2.06 -0.42
CA GLN A 202 -1.41 -0.69 -0.07
C GLN A 202 -1.92 -0.62 1.37
N PHE A 203 -1.74 0.52 2.01
CA PHE A 203 -2.36 0.80 3.29
C PHE A 203 -2.81 2.26 3.41
N SER A 204 -3.78 2.50 4.28
CA SER A 204 -4.18 3.82 4.76
C SER A 204 -4.27 3.78 6.28
N TYR A 205 -3.64 4.77 6.92
CA TYR A 205 -3.60 4.87 8.37
C TYR A 205 -3.97 6.30 8.81
N ASP A 206 -5.10 6.44 9.52
CA ASP A 206 -5.55 7.73 10.03
C ASP A 206 -4.79 8.08 11.32
N CYS A 207 -4.05 9.17 11.28
CA CYS A 207 -3.34 9.75 12.43
C CYS A 207 -4.22 10.75 13.21
N GLY A 208 -5.52 10.70 13.05
CA GLY A 208 -6.51 11.54 13.73
C GLY A 208 -6.40 13.00 13.33
N ALA A 209 -6.22 13.87 14.34
CA ALA A 209 -6.13 15.31 14.10
C ALA A 209 -4.86 15.75 13.37
N PHE A 210 -3.85 14.89 13.25
CA PHE A 210 -2.53 15.23 12.70
C PHE A 210 -2.45 15.05 11.20
N GLY A 211 -3.15 14.08 10.64
CA GLY A 211 -3.11 13.79 9.21
C GLY A 211 -3.32 12.32 8.89
N VAL A 212 -2.83 11.91 7.71
CA VAL A 212 -2.95 10.53 7.21
C VAL A 212 -1.60 10.07 6.69
N MET A 213 -1.25 8.82 6.98
CA MET A 213 -0.19 8.08 6.32
C MET A 213 -0.80 7.09 5.34
N SER A 214 -0.19 6.94 4.17
CA SER A 214 -0.58 5.92 3.21
C SER A 214 0.65 5.35 2.50
N GLY A 215 0.58 4.07 2.16
CA GLY A 215 1.63 3.37 1.44
C GLY A 215 1.10 2.61 0.25
N SER A 216 1.97 2.43 -0.73
CA SER A 216 1.71 1.66 -1.94
C SER A 216 3.00 1.00 -2.38
N ASN A 217 3.22 -0.24 -1.95
CA ASN A 217 4.42 -1.02 -2.24
C ASN A 217 4.16 -1.90 -3.47
N LEU A 218 4.98 -1.72 -4.49
CA LEU A 218 4.94 -2.52 -5.70
C LEU A 218 6.03 -3.58 -5.62
N TYR A 219 5.61 -4.84 -5.59
CA TYR A 219 6.51 -5.99 -5.60
C TYR A 219 6.52 -6.64 -6.98
N TYR A 220 7.72 -6.88 -7.47
CA TYR A 220 7.95 -7.59 -8.72
C TYR A 220 8.79 -8.84 -8.44
N SER A 221 8.32 -10.01 -8.83
CA SER A 221 9.19 -11.16 -8.95
C SER A 221 10.04 -10.98 -10.21
N LEU A 222 11.34 -11.18 -10.12
CA LEU A 222 12.21 -11.07 -11.29
C LEU A 222 12.26 -12.41 -12.02
N ASN A 223 12.07 -12.39 -13.34
CA ASN A 223 12.25 -13.54 -14.20
C ASN A 223 13.73 -13.90 -14.29
N ASP A 224 14.25 -14.60 -13.27
CA ASP A 224 15.61 -15.05 -13.25
C ASP A 224 15.71 -16.55 -13.58
N SER A 225 16.88 -16.96 -14.07
CA SER A 225 17.18 -18.34 -14.36
C SER A 225 18.02 -19.01 -13.28
N SER A 226 18.13 -18.38 -12.09
CA SER A 226 18.91 -18.93 -11.00
C SER A 226 18.19 -20.16 -10.40
N PRO A 227 18.84 -21.33 -10.35
CA PRO A 227 18.21 -22.51 -9.75
C PRO A 227 18.17 -22.43 -8.21
N ASN A 228 18.87 -21.46 -7.61
CA ASN A 228 19.10 -21.41 -6.17
C ASN A 228 18.43 -20.25 -5.49
N TYR A 229 18.02 -19.23 -6.24
CA TYR A 229 17.50 -17.97 -5.67
C TYR A 229 16.37 -17.41 -6.52
N ASN A 230 15.38 -16.84 -5.87
CA ASN A 230 14.41 -15.92 -6.44
C ASN A 230 14.80 -14.49 -6.06
N TYR A 231 14.57 -13.54 -6.94
CA TYR A 231 14.83 -12.13 -6.70
C TYR A 231 13.52 -11.36 -6.73
N TYR A 232 13.34 -10.50 -5.74
CA TYR A 232 12.19 -9.63 -5.62
C TYR A 232 12.65 -8.19 -5.58
N LEU A 233 12.04 -7.36 -6.41
CA LEU A 233 12.22 -5.92 -6.40
C LEU A 233 11.02 -5.27 -5.75
N THR A 234 11.27 -4.32 -4.84
CA THR A 234 10.23 -3.51 -4.22
C THR A 234 10.44 -2.05 -4.56
N HIS A 235 9.38 -1.41 -5.04
CA HIS A 235 9.27 0.04 -5.18
C HIS A 235 8.29 0.54 -4.13
N TYR A 236 8.80 1.24 -3.13
CA TYR A 236 8.01 1.85 -2.07
C TYR A 236 7.47 3.18 -2.52
N ARG A 237 6.22 3.45 -2.17
CA ARG A 237 5.59 4.76 -2.26
C ARG A 237 4.94 5.06 -0.93
N PHE A 238 5.58 5.87 -0.13
CA PHE A 238 5.09 6.27 1.17
C PHE A 238 4.74 7.74 1.17
N GLN A 239 3.49 8.05 1.49
CA GLN A 239 2.96 9.41 1.54
C GLN A 239 2.50 9.76 2.95
N ALA A 240 2.85 10.96 3.37
CA ALA A 240 2.25 11.63 4.52
C ALA A 240 1.46 12.85 4.05
N THR A 241 0.28 13.04 4.62
CA THR A 241 -0.59 14.20 4.34
C THR A 241 -0.96 14.85 5.66
N PRO A 242 -0.38 16.00 5.99
CA PRO A 242 -0.68 16.69 7.24
C PRO A 242 -2.07 17.31 7.22
N SER A 243 -2.71 17.37 8.40
CA SER A 243 -3.92 18.20 8.58
C SER A 243 -3.59 19.70 8.47
N PRO A 244 -4.58 20.58 8.24
CA PRO A 244 -4.34 22.00 7.91
C PRO A 244 -3.48 22.79 8.89
N ASP A 245 -3.46 22.42 10.18
CA ASP A 245 -2.66 23.09 11.22
C ASP A 245 -1.35 22.36 11.57
N HIS A 246 -0.95 21.42 10.74
CA HIS A 246 0.22 20.58 10.96
C HIS A 246 1.15 20.60 9.77
N SER A 247 2.41 20.23 10.01
CA SER A 247 3.43 20.00 8.98
C SER A 247 4.09 18.65 9.19
N ILE A 248 4.80 18.17 8.17
CA ILE A 248 5.64 16.97 8.25
C ILE A 248 7.02 17.39 8.76
N ALA A 249 7.50 16.76 9.83
CA ALA A 249 8.87 16.94 10.32
C ALA A 249 9.82 15.90 9.73
N ASP A 250 9.40 14.65 9.70
CA ASP A 250 10.15 13.57 9.06
C ASP A 250 9.25 12.44 8.55
N MET A 251 9.82 11.63 7.65
CA MET A 251 9.25 10.38 7.16
C MET A 251 10.35 9.31 7.14
N VAL A 252 10.02 8.09 7.55
CA VAL A 252 10.95 6.95 7.54
C VAL A 252 10.31 5.77 6.82
N VAL A 253 11.09 5.15 5.95
CA VAL A 253 10.78 3.84 5.36
C VAL A 253 11.87 2.88 5.83
N TYR A 254 11.49 1.96 6.69
CA TYR A 254 12.37 0.97 7.26
C TYR A 254 11.87 -0.44 6.90
N GLY A 255 12.77 -1.30 6.44
CA GLY A 255 12.42 -2.66 6.05
C GLY A 255 13.47 -3.66 6.51
N THR A 256 13.00 -4.76 7.08
CA THR A 256 13.83 -5.92 7.45
C THR A 256 13.30 -7.16 6.74
N PRO A 257 13.90 -7.61 5.63
CA PRO A 257 13.66 -8.95 5.14
C PRO A 257 13.94 -9.93 6.27
N ALA A 258 12.98 -10.81 6.56
CA ALA A 258 13.18 -11.81 7.60
C ALA A 258 14.47 -12.60 7.29
N ALA A 259 15.37 -12.74 8.28
CA ALA A 259 16.64 -13.45 8.10
C ALA A 259 16.45 -14.93 7.73
N ALA A 260 15.32 -15.50 8.13
CA ALA A 260 14.84 -16.79 7.67
C ALA A 260 13.30 -16.75 7.64
N SER A 261 12.72 -17.20 6.54
CA SER A 261 11.28 -17.39 6.46
C SER A 261 10.82 -18.48 7.43
N PRO A 262 9.51 -18.58 7.75
CA PRO A 262 8.97 -19.69 8.55
C PRO A 262 9.34 -21.08 7.98
N SER A 263 9.59 -21.19 6.68
CA SER A 263 10.04 -22.40 5.98
C SER A 263 11.56 -22.66 6.03
N GLY A 264 12.33 -21.81 6.73
CA GLY A 264 13.78 -21.98 6.91
C GLY A 264 14.64 -21.48 5.74
N GLN A 265 14.07 -20.70 4.83
CA GLN A 265 14.81 -20.07 3.74
C GLN A 265 15.65 -18.90 4.23
N THR A 266 16.74 -18.64 3.50
CA THR A 266 17.54 -17.42 3.73
C THR A 266 17.09 -16.31 2.80
N GLN A 267 16.90 -15.12 3.35
CA GLN A 267 16.64 -13.90 2.63
C GLN A 267 17.77 -12.91 2.86
N GLN A 268 18.12 -12.16 1.84
CA GLN A 268 19.22 -11.21 1.91
C GLN A 268 18.90 -9.96 1.11
N LEU A 269 19.03 -8.79 1.74
CA LEU A 269 19.04 -7.52 1.04
C LEU A 269 20.21 -7.52 0.06
N TYR A 270 19.92 -7.37 -1.23
CA TYR A 270 20.89 -7.45 -2.30
C TYR A 270 21.31 -6.07 -2.80
N ASP A 271 20.35 -5.18 -3.01
CA ASP A 271 20.55 -3.78 -3.40
C ASP A 271 19.45 -2.90 -2.81
N TYR A 272 19.69 -1.60 -2.70
CA TYR A 272 18.71 -0.61 -2.26
C TYR A 272 19.06 0.77 -2.80
N GLU A 273 18.09 1.66 -2.90
CA GLU A 273 18.24 3.06 -3.30
C GLU A 273 17.17 3.95 -2.63
N PRO A 274 17.42 5.24 -2.40
CA PRO A 274 18.64 6.00 -2.76
C PRO A 274 19.78 5.75 -1.78
N LYS A 275 20.99 5.66 -2.28
CA LYS A 275 22.20 5.80 -1.48
C LYS A 275 22.43 7.28 -1.23
N ALA A 276 22.82 7.65 -0.01
CA ALA A 276 22.86 9.02 0.52
C ALA A 276 23.10 10.12 -0.53
N VAL A 277 22.13 11.01 -0.70
CA VAL A 277 22.20 12.09 -1.69
C VAL A 277 22.12 13.42 -0.97
N ALA A 278 23.19 14.20 -1.02
CA ALA A 278 23.21 15.54 -0.46
C ALA A 278 22.87 16.59 -1.55
N GLY A 279 21.80 17.36 -1.33
CA GLY A 279 21.60 18.62 -2.03
C GLY A 279 21.05 18.53 -3.47
N THR A 280 20.41 17.43 -3.86
CA THR A 280 19.72 17.33 -5.15
C THR A 280 18.21 17.35 -4.97
N THR A 281 17.51 18.11 -5.83
CA THR A 281 16.04 18.14 -5.85
C THR A 281 15.41 16.95 -6.57
N SER A 282 16.22 16.16 -7.30
CA SER A 282 15.74 15.02 -8.09
C SER A 282 16.68 13.85 -7.89
N ILE A 283 16.16 12.73 -7.39
CA ILE A 283 16.93 11.52 -7.09
C ILE A 283 16.58 10.45 -8.12
N PRO A 284 17.52 10.05 -8.97
CA PRO A 284 17.37 8.86 -9.78
C PRO A 284 17.58 7.62 -8.91
N ILE A 285 16.63 6.72 -8.93
CA ILE A 285 16.72 5.40 -8.32
C ILE A 285 17.15 4.41 -9.39
N LYS A 286 18.23 3.70 -9.12
CA LYS A 286 18.77 2.70 -10.02
C LYS A 286 19.02 1.41 -9.26
N LEU A 287 18.06 0.51 -9.27
CA LEU A 287 18.22 -0.82 -8.71
C LEU A 287 18.75 -1.79 -9.75
N THR A 288 19.75 -2.55 -9.38
CA THR A 288 20.36 -3.56 -10.25
C THR A 288 20.21 -4.94 -9.64
N ALA A 289 19.55 -5.84 -10.35
CA ALA A 289 19.59 -7.27 -10.07
C ALA A 289 20.74 -7.88 -10.90
N GLY A 290 21.97 -7.65 -10.46
CA GLY A 290 23.16 -8.16 -11.14
C GLY A 290 23.51 -9.55 -10.64
N LEU A 291 23.34 -10.58 -11.45
CA LEU A 291 23.75 -11.93 -11.14
C LEU A 291 25.15 -12.19 -11.70
N SER A 292 26.16 -12.02 -10.86
CA SER A 292 27.54 -12.46 -11.19
C SER A 292 27.85 -13.88 -10.67
N ASP A 293 26.94 -14.52 -9.95
CA ASP A 293 27.15 -15.88 -9.48
C ASP A 293 26.84 -16.90 -10.60
N ALA A 294 27.88 -17.54 -11.08
CA ALA A 294 27.86 -18.63 -12.08
C ALA A 294 27.56 -18.25 -13.55
N GLY A 295 27.88 -17.04 -13.98
CA GLY A 295 27.94 -16.71 -15.42
C GLY A 295 26.60 -16.35 -16.06
N PHE A 296 25.58 -16.07 -15.29
CA PHE A 296 24.32 -15.53 -15.74
C PHE A 296 24.26 -14.03 -15.41
N SER A 297 24.13 -13.19 -16.40
CA SER A 297 23.85 -11.76 -16.21
C SER A 297 22.38 -11.50 -16.48
N LEU A 298 21.55 -11.47 -15.47
CA LEU A 298 20.29 -10.75 -15.51
C LEU A 298 20.62 -9.28 -15.23
N GLY A 299 20.86 -8.52 -16.25
CA GLY A 299 20.99 -7.07 -16.15
C GLY A 299 19.61 -6.43 -16.13
N ALA A 300 18.73 -6.79 -15.20
CA ALA A 300 17.53 -6.00 -14.96
C ALA A 300 17.95 -4.72 -14.26
N GLU A 301 17.83 -3.61 -14.94
CA GLU A 301 18.00 -2.27 -14.40
C GLU A 301 16.63 -1.61 -14.35
N VAL A 302 16.19 -1.30 -13.14
CA VAL A 302 14.93 -0.59 -12.93
C VAL A 302 15.25 0.83 -12.51
N LEU A 303 14.67 1.79 -13.23
CA LEU A 303 14.94 3.21 -13.06
C LEU A 303 13.64 3.96 -12.80
N TRP A 304 13.62 4.76 -11.75
CA TRP A 304 12.63 5.84 -11.58
C TRP A 304 13.31 7.06 -10.96
N THR A 305 12.60 8.16 -10.92
CA THR A 305 13.12 9.41 -10.35
C THR A 305 12.03 10.03 -9.50
N PHE A 306 12.37 10.43 -8.29
CA PHE A 306 11.48 11.24 -7.47
C PHE A 306 12.15 12.54 -7.03
N ASN A 307 11.34 13.54 -6.72
CA ASN A 307 11.81 14.87 -6.33
C ASN A 307 11.68 15.05 -4.82
N ILE A 308 12.72 15.57 -4.19
CA ILE A 308 12.76 15.84 -2.74
C ILE A 308 13.22 17.28 -2.45
N PRO A 309 12.46 18.30 -2.91
CA PRO A 309 12.81 19.68 -2.58
C PRO A 309 12.70 19.91 -1.07
N ASP A 310 13.65 20.65 -0.51
CA ASP A 310 13.67 21.04 0.91
C ASP A 310 13.66 19.90 1.92
N VAL A 311 14.13 18.72 1.51
CA VAL A 311 14.23 17.51 2.33
C VAL A 311 15.66 17.03 2.36
N THR A 312 16.14 16.64 3.55
CA THR A 312 17.43 15.97 3.71
C THR A 312 17.19 14.47 3.81
N HIS A 313 17.82 13.69 2.94
CA HIS A 313 17.79 12.25 3.00
C HIS A 313 18.99 11.70 3.76
N HIS A 314 18.73 10.82 4.71
CA HIS A 314 19.71 10.05 5.47
C HIS A 314 19.54 8.56 5.14
N ASP A 315 20.61 7.94 4.69
CA ASP A 315 20.67 6.51 4.42
C ASP A 315 21.41 5.81 5.56
N ASN A 316 20.69 4.99 6.31
CA ASN A 316 21.23 4.14 7.38
C ASN A 316 21.18 2.65 7.01
N SER A 317 20.91 2.34 5.76
CA SER A 317 20.75 0.98 5.27
C SER A 317 22.03 0.15 5.37
N MET A 318 21.90 -1.13 5.69
CA MET A 318 23.03 -2.05 5.88
C MET A 318 22.76 -3.40 5.24
N ILE A 319 23.29 -3.65 4.05
CA ILE A 319 23.14 -4.94 3.34
C ILE A 319 23.57 -6.12 4.22
N GLY A 320 24.71 -6.02 4.92
CA GLY A 320 25.21 -7.10 5.77
C GLY A 320 24.34 -7.45 6.97
N SER A 321 23.44 -6.56 7.35
CA SER A 321 22.48 -6.73 8.45
C SER A 321 21.05 -6.94 7.95
N ASN A 322 20.81 -6.99 6.65
CA ASN A 322 19.46 -7.04 6.05
C ASN A 322 18.57 -5.88 6.48
N ILE A 323 19.10 -4.67 6.54
CA ILE A 323 18.37 -3.48 6.96
C ILE A 323 18.35 -2.50 5.79
N MET A 324 17.14 -2.09 5.39
CA MET A 324 16.86 -0.91 4.61
C MET A 324 16.32 0.16 5.56
N ASP A 325 16.93 1.34 5.61
CA ASP A 325 16.52 2.42 6.51
C ASP A 325 16.77 3.77 5.82
N HIS A 326 15.70 4.35 5.33
CA HIS A 326 15.67 5.65 4.67
C HIS A 326 14.90 6.64 5.54
N TRP A 327 15.59 7.66 6.02
CA TRP A 327 15.01 8.76 6.78
C TRP A 327 15.06 10.06 5.98
N PHE A 328 13.90 10.69 5.83
CA PHE A 328 13.69 11.93 5.12
C PHE A 328 13.29 13.01 6.13
N GLU A 329 14.20 13.95 6.38
CA GLU A 329 14.02 15.06 7.32
C GLU A 329 13.56 16.30 6.54
N PHE A 330 12.42 16.86 6.90
CA PHE A 330 11.83 18.01 6.25
C PHE A 330 12.30 19.31 6.91
N ASN A 331 12.53 20.34 6.11
CA ASN A 331 12.68 21.67 6.64
C ASN A 331 11.30 22.19 7.07
N GLU A 332 11.04 22.20 8.37
CA GLU A 332 9.75 22.56 8.98
C GLU A 332 9.23 23.96 8.58
N CYS A 333 10.10 24.83 8.07
CA CYS A 333 9.75 26.15 7.60
C CYS A 333 9.45 26.20 6.08
N ALA A 334 9.67 25.10 5.36
CA ALA A 334 9.42 25.04 3.93
C ALA A 334 7.93 24.79 3.65
N ASP A 335 7.45 25.34 2.58
CA ASP A 335 6.07 25.16 2.13
C ASP A 335 5.74 23.67 1.87
N THR A 336 6.73 22.91 1.40
CA THR A 336 6.66 21.47 1.17
C THR A 336 6.18 20.68 2.39
N ALA A 337 6.60 21.08 3.62
CA ALA A 337 6.24 20.38 4.85
C ALA A 337 4.74 20.48 5.19
N TYR A 338 4.02 21.45 4.65
CA TYR A 338 2.59 21.69 4.90
C TYR A 338 1.66 21.03 3.89
N HIS A 339 2.21 20.34 2.91
CA HIS A 339 1.47 19.64 1.86
C HIS A 339 1.66 18.12 1.93
N ALA A 340 0.84 17.40 1.19
CA ALA A 340 1.04 15.98 1.00
C ALA A 340 2.40 15.73 0.31
N TYR A 341 3.19 14.83 0.88
CA TYR A 341 4.50 14.49 0.35
C TYR A 341 4.69 12.98 0.25
N MET A 342 5.32 12.54 -0.84
CA MET A 342 5.60 11.14 -1.11
C MET A 342 7.10 10.91 -1.28
N VAL A 343 7.61 9.85 -0.63
CA VAL A 343 8.97 9.34 -0.81
C VAL A 343 8.92 7.98 -1.48
N GLU A 344 9.89 7.71 -2.35
CA GLU A 344 9.89 6.54 -3.23
C GLU A 344 11.23 5.78 -3.21
N PRO A 345 11.68 5.23 -2.07
CA PRO A 345 12.85 4.36 -2.06
C PRO A 345 12.53 3.00 -2.69
N GLY A 346 13.56 2.15 -2.83
CA GLY A 346 13.38 0.80 -3.31
C GLY A 346 14.49 -0.15 -2.91
N ASN A 347 14.23 -1.45 -3.05
CA ASN A 347 15.22 -2.48 -2.78
C ASN A 347 15.10 -3.68 -3.72
N VAL A 348 16.12 -4.51 -3.69
CA VAL A 348 16.13 -5.86 -4.25
C VAL A 348 16.51 -6.83 -3.15
N VAL A 349 15.73 -7.89 -3.01
CA VAL A 349 15.97 -8.97 -2.05
C VAL A 349 16.17 -10.28 -2.80
N LYS A 350 17.14 -11.04 -2.35
CA LYS A 350 17.46 -12.39 -2.81
C LYS A 350 16.95 -13.42 -1.80
N VAL A 351 16.13 -14.35 -2.27
CA VAL A 351 15.51 -15.42 -1.46
C VAL A 351 15.97 -16.77 -1.96
N SER A 352 16.44 -17.66 -1.08
CA SER A 352 16.80 -19.02 -1.50
C SER A 352 15.56 -19.81 -1.94
N THR A 353 15.69 -20.62 -3.01
CA THR A 353 14.60 -21.46 -3.56
C THR A 353 14.28 -22.68 -2.67
N GLY A 354 14.42 -22.59 -1.34
CA GLY A 354 13.99 -23.61 -0.39
C GLY A 354 12.47 -23.81 -0.42
N ALA A 355 11.91 -24.52 0.52
CA ALA A 355 10.57 -25.12 0.56
C ALA A 355 9.41 -24.41 -0.16
N ASP A 356 9.28 -23.08 -0.10
CA ASP A 356 8.23 -22.33 -0.79
C ASP A 356 8.74 -21.14 -1.62
N GLY A 357 10.00 -20.71 -1.45
CA GLY A 357 10.58 -19.57 -2.19
C GLY A 357 9.94 -18.22 -1.87
N ALA A 358 9.08 -18.14 -0.88
CA ALA A 358 8.34 -16.94 -0.57
C ALA A 358 9.23 -15.83 0.02
N TYR A 359 8.99 -14.60 -0.39
CA TYR A 359 9.61 -13.41 0.16
C TYR A 359 8.78 -12.87 1.33
N HIS A 360 9.40 -12.77 2.50
CA HIS A 360 8.77 -12.20 3.70
C HIS A 360 9.50 -10.95 4.12
N ILE A 361 8.78 -9.88 4.35
CA ILE A 361 9.34 -8.64 4.87
C ILE A 361 8.43 -8.04 5.93
N THR A 362 9.06 -7.42 6.93
CA THR A 362 8.39 -6.53 7.87
C THR A 362 8.90 -5.14 7.61
N GLU A 363 8.00 -4.22 7.40
CA GLU A 363 8.27 -2.84 7.06
C GLU A 363 7.65 -1.92 8.11
N GLU A 364 8.36 -0.88 8.45
CA GLU A 364 7.89 0.17 9.34
C GLU A 364 7.84 1.48 8.57
N PHE A 365 6.66 2.07 8.51
CA PHE A 365 6.42 3.39 7.94
C PHE A 365 6.13 4.35 9.07
N ARG A 366 6.95 5.37 9.17
CA ARG A 366 6.88 6.34 10.26
C ARG A 366 6.79 7.75 9.72
N THR A 367 5.96 8.57 10.34
CA THR A 367 5.88 10.00 10.10
C THR A 367 5.78 10.76 11.40
N THR A 368 6.59 11.78 11.55
CA THR A 368 6.46 12.75 12.63
C THR A 368 5.75 13.98 12.12
N PHE A 369 4.57 14.25 12.66
CA PHE A 369 3.86 15.49 12.42
C PHE A 369 4.22 16.54 13.48
N CYS A 370 4.34 17.78 13.02
CA CYS A 370 4.60 18.92 13.87
C CYS A 370 3.35 19.83 13.91
N LYS A 371 2.86 20.15 15.10
CA LYS A 371 1.85 21.18 15.29
C LYS A 371 2.51 22.52 15.53
N VAL A 372 2.31 23.46 14.63
CA VAL A 372 2.80 24.82 14.74
C VAL A 372 1.88 25.61 15.66
N VAL A 373 2.30 25.82 16.91
CA VAL A 373 1.47 26.54 17.91
C VAL A 373 1.51 28.05 17.70
N ILE A 374 2.65 28.60 17.28
CA ILE A 374 2.80 30.03 16.94
C ILE A 374 3.94 30.16 15.91
N PRO A 375 3.74 30.83 14.77
CA PRO A 375 4.81 31.14 13.85
C PRO A 375 5.96 31.86 14.56
N ASN A 376 7.18 31.31 14.48
CA ASN A 376 8.41 31.84 15.08
C ASN A 376 8.57 31.69 16.62
N GLN A 377 7.83 30.85 17.29
CA GLN A 377 8.11 30.50 18.69
C GLN A 377 8.43 29.01 18.83
N TRP A 378 9.47 28.70 19.63
CA TRP A 378 10.06 27.36 19.87
C TRP A 378 9.16 26.41 20.68
N HIS A 379 7.87 26.34 20.38
CA HIS A 379 6.90 25.50 21.08
C HIS A 379 6.17 24.57 20.11
N ASN A 380 6.89 24.03 19.14
CA ASN A 380 6.34 22.99 18.26
C ASN A 380 6.14 21.71 19.06
N THR A 381 4.99 21.09 18.89
CA THR A 381 4.71 19.77 19.46
C THR A 381 4.86 18.73 18.34
N PHE A 382 5.77 17.79 18.54
CA PHE A 382 6.01 16.70 17.62
C PHE A 382 5.26 15.45 18.09
N THR A 383 4.60 14.79 17.15
CA THR A 383 3.94 13.51 17.42
C THR A 383 4.29 12.53 16.30
N GLU A 384 4.90 11.43 16.70
CA GLU A 384 5.29 10.34 15.80
C GLU A 384 4.16 9.32 15.69
N PHE A 385 3.89 8.90 14.48
CA PHE A 385 3.02 7.79 14.15
C PHE A 385 3.80 6.73 13.38
N THR A 386 3.58 5.49 13.75
CA THR A 386 4.22 4.34 13.14
C THR A 386 3.16 3.30 12.78
N THR A 387 3.28 2.74 11.58
CA THR A 387 2.54 1.54 11.20
C THR A 387 3.53 0.48 10.72
N THR A 388 3.32 -0.76 11.14
CA THR A 388 4.11 -1.90 10.70
C THR A 388 3.30 -2.66 9.66
N VAL A 389 3.93 -2.93 8.52
CA VAL A 389 3.37 -3.72 7.42
C VAL A 389 4.08 -5.07 7.37
N HIS A 390 3.30 -6.12 7.21
CA HIS A 390 3.81 -7.48 7.03
C HIS A 390 3.42 -7.94 5.63
N ASP A 391 4.42 -8.10 4.78
CA ASP A 391 4.21 -8.54 3.41
C ASP A 391 4.82 -9.93 3.17
N THR A 392 4.07 -10.77 2.49
CA THR A 392 4.54 -12.07 1.99
C THR A 392 4.16 -12.21 0.53
N ILE A 393 5.16 -12.43 -0.32
CA ILE A 393 4.97 -12.66 -1.75
C ILE A 393 5.40 -14.11 -2.03
N TYR A 394 4.47 -14.90 -2.51
CA TYR A 394 4.71 -16.28 -2.92
C TYR A 394 5.15 -16.32 -4.39
N PRO A 395 6.05 -17.25 -4.77
CA PRO A 395 6.51 -17.39 -6.15
C PRO A 395 5.43 -17.92 -7.10
#